data_e1278e8e0a9820c7beba778a8292f0df
#
_entry.id   e1278e8e0a9820c7beba778a8292f0df
#
_cell.length_a   1.000
_cell.length_b   1.000
_cell.length_c   1.000
_cell.angle_alpha   90.00
_cell.angle_beta   90.00
_cell.angle_gamma   90.00
#
_symmetry.space_group_name_H-M   'P 1'
#
loop_
_entity.id
_entity.type
_entity.pdbx_description
1 polymer ?
#
loop_
_entity_poly.entity_id
_entity_poly.type
_entity_poly.pdbx_seq_one_letter_code
_entity_poly.pdbx_strand_id
1 'polypeptide(L)'
;MVSGIRGRRSALGCCAALAMAGSIAYPAAAAPQPASAPLPPGLIAAVESDLGISAHEYLARAESARRLAEFAQQARAGYPDIFAGIRMNDDRPIVSFTEGEHAADAKSVAEKAGFTVETVANSERTLDARRIAFERWLSGQSSTVVESIVGYGIDVVTNSFAVRLADDVQLPTDVGPIQSVTAVLPEARPDDSTVGIQAIAGIEADGDIIGGQPFGMKVDGKAHRCSFGFNATDASGDTVNITAGHCDPNNLVEPSTKTTEPQRVYELKNGQLGTEIGEFAVSQFAPKDYAIVRINETFAPRFRNNLVSTQKMDAPAQAPDVKVTAGDAGQSRAAGADVLRIDGTTEPVVGAAVCKTGFTSGYSCGTVLVAGQRGLLRGVPGHGDQPVKIENMFYAALCGQRGDSGGPIVAGTKALGLSSAIVTESSPFDLGCGHVPLLLGQPISTVLQDNPGLTIRTN
;
A
#
# COMPACT_ATOMS: atom_id res chain seq x y z
N MET A 1 -24.83 34.23 -63.84
CA MET A 1 -24.96 35.67 -64.02
C MET A 1 -23.98 36.34 -63.10
N VAL A 2 -22.98 36.85 -63.70
CA VAL A 2 -22.44 38.24 -63.57
C VAL A 2 -21.65 38.42 -62.25
N SER A 3 -20.34 38.39 -62.34
CA SER A 3 -19.37 39.49 -62.60
C SER A 3 -18.99 40.12 -61.26
N GLY A 4 -17.78 40.17 -60.78
CA GLY A 4 -16.52 40.57 -61.35
C GLY A 4 -16.02 41.75 -60.49
N ILE A 5 -14.79 41.81 -60.08
CA ILE A 5 -13.81 42.85 -60.45
C ILE A 5 -12.62 42.80 -59.49
N ARG A 6 -11.47 42.78 -60.11
CA ARG A 6 -10.12 42.87 -59.57
C ARG A 6 -9.80 44.27 -59.03
N GLY A 7 -8.92 44.36 -58.06
CA GLY A 7 -8.22 45.61 -57.66
C GLY A 7 -6.84 45.32 -57.11
N ARG A 8 -5.79 45.44 -57.91
CA ARG A 8 -4.36 45.56 -57.53
C ARG A 8 -4.06 46.98 -57.10
N ARG A 9 -3.18 47.15 -56.12
CA ARG A 9 -2.17 48.24 -56.00
C ARG A 9 -1.31 47.93 -54.78
N SER A 10 -0.07 47.49 -54.92
CA SER A 10 1.14 48.30 -55.16
C SER A 10 1.79 48.79 -53.82
N ALA A 11 2.98 48.33 -53.62
CA ALA A 11 3.95 48.49 -52.58
C ALA A 11 4.31 49.96 -52.27
N LEU A 12 4.66 50.20 -51.03
CA LEU A 12 5.72 51.17 -50.67
C LEU A 12 6.44 50.63 -49.43
N GLY A 13 7.76 50.43 -49.52
CA GLY A 13 8.63 50.08 -48.45
C GLY A 13 8.92 51.28 -47.53
N CYS A 14 9.06 50.98 -46.26
CA CYS A 14 9.74 51.86 -45.30
C CYS A 14 10.69 51.01 -44.48
N CYS A 15 11.98 51.24 -44.70
CA CYS A 15 13.05 50.75 -43.84
C CYS A 15 12.94 51.46 -42.48
N ALA A 16 12.64 50.71 -41.44
CA ALA A 16 12.81 51.15 -40.05
C ALA A 16 14.01 50.41 -39.45
N ALA A 17 15.07 51.15 -39.16
CA ALA A 17 16.23 50.66 -38.44
C ALA A 17 15.83 50.30 -37.00
N LEU A 18 15.91 49.01 -36.63
CA LEU A 18 15.79 48.60 -35.24
C LEU A 18 17.12 48.81 -34.53
N ALA A 19 17.15 49.79 -33.60
CA ALA A 19 18.20 49.88 -32.60
C ALA A 19 18.04 48.73 -31.59
N MET A 20 19.00 47.80 -31.56
CA MET A 20 19.12 46.78 -30.52
C MET A 20 19.58 47.46 -29.22
N ALA A 21 18.64 47.72 -28.31
CA ALA A 21 18.96 47.97 -26.91
C ALA A 21 19.15 46.63 -26.22
N GLY A 22 20.38 46.25 -25.93
CA GLY A 22 20.72 45.08 -25.15
C GLY A 22 20.22 45.25 -23.71
N SER A 23 19.12 44.55 -23.38
CA SER A 23 18.67 44.41 -22.00
C SER A 23 19.54 43.40 -21.30
N ILE A 24 20.39 43.87 -20.38
CA ILE A 24 21.10 43.00 -19.44
C ILE A 24 20.06 42.40 -18.49
N ALA A 25 19.63 41.16 -18.73
CA ALA A 25 18.79 40.43 -17.79
C ALA A 25 19.64 40.07 -16.56
N TYR A 26 19.38 40.72 -15.45
CA TYR A 26 19.87 40.30 -14.16
C TYR A 26 19.23 38.91 -13.85
N PRO A 27 20.00 37.91 -13.39
CA PRO A 27 19.39 36.66 -12.94
C PRO A 27 18.48 36.99 -11.75
N ALA A 28 17.19 36.72 -11.90
CA ALA A 28 16.26 36.82 -10.80
C ALA A 28 16.79 35.90 -9.66
N ALA A 29 17.02 36.52 -8.49
CA ALA A 29 17.36 35.75 -7.30
C ALA A 29 16.28 34.70 -7.11
N ALA A 30 16.67 33.41 -7.08
CA ALA A 30 15.77 32.31 -6.80
C ALA A 30 15.06 32.61 -5.47
N ALA A 31 13.74 32.65 -5.49
CA ALA A 31 12.95 32.79 -4.27
C ALA A 31 13.40 31.70 -3.29
N PRO A 32 13.59 32.01 -2.00
CA PRO A 32 13.93 31.00 -1.03
C PRO A 32 12.88 29.90 -1.08
N GLN A 33 13.30 28.66 -1.33
CA GLN A 33 12.42 27.51 -1.22
C GLN A 33 11.83 27.52 0.20
N PRO A 34 10.51 27.34 0.36
CA PRO A 34 9.93 27.21 1.69
C PRO A 34 10.68 26.11 2.43
N ALA A 35 11.15 26.42 3.63
CA ALA A 35 11.82 25.44 4.48
C ALA A 35 10.91 24.22 4.56
N SER A 36 11.41 23.05 4.19
CA SER A 36 10.66 21.80 4.30
C SER A 36 10.21 21.64 5.75
N ALA A 37 8.93 21.37 5.97
CA ALA A 37 8.41 21.11 7.31
C ALA A 37 9.26 20.02 7.99
N PRO A 38 9.54 20.14 9.30
CA PRO A 38 10.32 19.14 10.01
C PRO A 38 9.65 17.78 9.91
N LEU A 39 10.45 16.72 9.73
CA LEU A 39 9.95 15.35 9.66
C LEU A 39 9.35 14.93 11.01
N PRO A 40 8.27 14.12 11.00
CA PRO A 40 7.66 13.65 12.24
C PRO A 40 8.65 12.85 13.10
N PRO A 41 8.72 13.12 14.41
CA PRO A 41 9.62 12.38 15.31
C PRO A 41 9.42 10.86 15.29
N GLY A 42 8.16 10.40 15.18
CA GLY A 42 7.84 8.97 15.10
C GLY A 42 8.36 8.33 13.80
N LEU A 43 8.34 9.04 12.68
CA LEU A 43 8.98 8.59 11.44
C LEU A 43 10.49 8.43 11.61
N ILE A 44 11.15 9.45 12.19
CA ILE A 44 12.60 9.42 12.41
C ILE A 44 12.95 8.20 13.28
N ALA A 45 12.28 8.07 14.42
CA ALA A 45 12.54 6.98 15.37
C ALA A 45 12.30 5.58 14.78
N ALA A 46 11.21 5.41 13.99
CA ALA A 46 10.91 4.12 13.36
C ALA A 46 11.93 3.76 12.28
N VAL A 47 12.28 4.70 11.40
CA VAL A 47 13.26 4.46 10.33
C VAL A 47 14.63 4.12 10.89
N GLU A 48 15.08 4.85 11.91
CA GLU A 48 16.37 4.57 12.56
C GLU A 48 16.38 3.22 13.28
N SER A 49 15.32 2.88 14.03
CA SER A 49 15.27 1.63 14.80
C SER A 49 15.03 0.39 13.92
N ASP A 50 14.17 0.49 12.92
CA ASP A 50 13.68 -0.68 12.18
C ASP A 50 14.48 -0.93 10.89
N LEU A 51 15.03 0.14 10.27
CA LEU A 51 15.80 0.07 9.02
C LEU A 51 17.28 0.39 9.20
N GLY A 52 17.70 1.00 10.30
CA GLY A 52 19.08 1.38 10.56
C GLY A 52 19.62 2.49 9.65
N ILE A 53 18.73 3.29 9.05
CA ILE A 53 19.07 4.41 8.15
C ILE A 53 18.46 5.72 8.64
N SER A 54 18.95 6.84 8.14
CA SER A 54 18.34 8.14 8.46
C SER A 54 17.00 8.33 7.75
N ALA A 55 16.11 9.15 8.33
CA ALA A 55 14.83 9.49 7.73
C ALA A 55 14.98 10.18 6.36
N HIS A 56 16.03 10.97 6.14
CA HIS A 56 16.33 11.59 4.84
C HIS A 56 16.72 10.54 3.79
N GLU A 57 17.52 9.56 4.19
CA GLU A 57 17.89 8.44 3.33
C GLU A 57 16.66 7.59 2.97
N TYR A 58 15.79 7.32 3.93
CA TYR A 58 14.50 6.65 3.69
C TYR A 58 13.67 7.37 2.62
N LEU A 59 13.50 8.70 2.74
CA LEU A 59 12.76 9.48 1.76
C LEU A 59 13.42 9.45 0.37
N ALA A 60 14.74 9.52 0.31
CA ALA A 60 15.48 9.43 -0.95
C ALA A 60 15.34 8.06 -1.62
N ARG A 61 15.43 6.95 -0.84
CA ARG A 61 15.20 5.58 -1.32
C ARG A 61 13.76 5.38 -1.80
N ALA A 62 12.77 5.91 -1.07
CA ALA A 62 11.36 5.85 -1.45
C ALA A 62 11.09 6.59 -2.77
N GLU A 63 11.68 7.78 -2.95
CA GLU A 63 11.57 8.53 -4.21
C GLU A 63 12.25 7.81 -5.38
N SER A 64 13.39 7.17 -5.13
CA SER A 64 14.07 6.32 -6.12
C SER A 64 13.20 5.13 -6.55
N ALA A 65 12.57 4.44 -5.58
CA ALA A 65 11.66 3.34 -5.86
C ALA A 65 10.41 3.80 -6.64
N ARG A 66 9.85 4.98 -6.33
CA ARG A 66 8.73 5.58 -7.05
C ARG A 66 9.08 5.84 -8.52
N ARG A 67 10.22 6.49 -8.78
CA ARG A 67 10.72 6.73 -10.14
C ARG A 67 10.93 5.43 -10.91
N LEU A 68 11.45 4.41 -10.22
CA LEU A 68 11.66 3.09 -10.79
C LEU A 68 10.31 2.43 -11.18
N ALA A 69 9.29 2.54 -10.34
CA ALA A 69 7.94 2.04 -10.64
C ALA A 69 7.31 2.74 -11.85
N GLU A 70 7.46 4.07 -11.95
CA GLU A 70 6.99 4.83 -13.12
C GLU A 70 7.72 4.43 -14.41
N PHE A 71 9.03 4.24 -14.32
CA PHE A 71 9.82 3.74 -15.45
C PHE A 71 9.36 2.34 -15.89
N ALA A 72 9.06 1.46 -14.95
CA ALA A 72 8.59 0.10 -15.24
C ALA A 72 7.30 0.08 -16.05
N GLN A 73 6.37 1.00 -15.81
CA GLN A 73 5.14 1.12 -16.62
C GLN A 73 5.47 1.45 -18.08
N GLN A 74 6.41 2.37 -18.31
CA GLN A 74 6.87 2.74 -19.66
C GLN A 74 7.64 1.60 -20.32
N ALA A 75 8.51 0.91 -19.57
CA ALA A 75 9.31 -0.20 -20.07
C ALA A 75 8.44 -1.42 -20.46
N ARG A 76 7.40 -1.74 -19.69
CA ARG A 76 6.42 -2.79 -20.05
C ARG A 76 5.69 -2.49 -21.37
N ALA A 77 5.35 -1.22 -21.59
CA ALA A 77 4.68 -0.81 -22.82
C ALA A 77 5.64 -0.76 -24.02
N GLY A 78 6.86 -0.25 -23.82
CA GLY A 78 7.84 -0.06 -24.88
C GLY A 78 8.65 -1.32 -25.27
N TYR A 79 8.89 -2.20 -24.29
CA TYR A 79 9.77 -3.37 -24.42
C TYR A 79 9.15 -4.66 -23.86
N PRO A 80 7.90 -5.02 -24.22
CA PRO A 80 7.13 -6.09 -23.56
C PRO A 80 7.77 -7.48 -23.65
N ASP A 81 8.59 -7.73 -24.68
CA ASP A 81 9.20 -9.04 -24.90
C ASP A 81 10.49 -9.25 -24.09
N ILE A 82 11.15 -8.17 -23.71
CA ILE A 82 12.45 -8.23 -23.01
C ILE A 82 12.44 -7.63 -21.61
N PHE A 83 11.44 -6.81 -21.25
CA PHE A 83 11.33 -6.30 -19.88
C PHE A 83 11.11 -7.46 -18.91
N ALA A 84 11.92 -7.49 -17.83
CA ALA A 84 11.98 -8.62 -16.90
C ALA A 84 11.67 -8.25 -15.45
N GLY A 85 11.39 -6.97 -15.16
CA GLY A 85 11.01 -6.51 -13.84
C GLY A 85 11.92 -5.45 -13.27
N ILE A 86 11.58 -5.00 -12.07
CA ILE A 86 12.30 -3.98 -11.32
C ILE A 86 12.48 -4.40 -9.85
N ARG A 87 13.52 -3.90 -9.20
CA ARG A 87 13.71 -4.05 -7.76
C ARG A 87 14.65 -3.00 -7.20
N MET A 88 14.57 -2.75 -5.91
CA MET A 88 15.60 -2.06 -5.16
C MET A 88 16.60 -3.11 -4.63
N ASN A 89 17.88 -2.75 -4.58
CA ASN A 89 18.90 -3.47 -3.83
C ASN A 89 19.55 -2.43 -2.91
N ASP A 90 19.05 -2.31 -1.70
CA ASP A 90 19.30 -1.21 -0.78
C ASP A 90 18.90 0.15 -1.40
N ASP A 91 19.88 1.01 -1.71
CA ASP A 91 19.68 2.31 -2.33
C ASP A 91 19.71 2.27 -3.87
N ARG A 92 20.05 1.12 -4.47
CA ARG A 92 20.22 0.98 -5.92
C ARG A 92 18.94 0.53 -6.62
N PRO A 93 18.37 1.37 -7.48
CA PRO A 93 17.25 0.98 -8.34
C PRO A 93 17.77 0.15 -9.52
N ILE A 94 17.19 -1.03 -9.71
CA ILE A 94 17.59 -2.02 -10.72
C ILE A 94 16.44 -2.27 -11.67
N VAL A 95 16.74 -2.26 -12.97
CA VAL A 95 15.85 -2.67 -14.05
C VAL A 95 16.46 -3.91 -14.71
N SER A 96 15.67 -4.95 -14.86
CA SER A 96 16.09 -6.19 -15.48
C SER A 96 15.50 -6.32 -16.89
N PHE A 97 16.36 -6.73 -17.83
CA PHE A 97 15.97 -7.07 -19.21
C PHE A 97 16.55 -8.43 -19.61
N THR A 98 15.89 -9.10 -20.55
CA THR A 98 16.51 -10.23 -21.24
C THR A 98 17.35 -9.75 -22.43
N GLU A 99 18.17 -10.64 -23.01
CA GLU A 99 18.72 -10.42 -24.34
C GLU A 99 17.61 -10.50 -25.40
N GLY A 100 17.79 -9.81 -26.50
CA GLY A 100 16.83 -9.82 -27.61
C GLY A 100 16.89 -8.57 -28.46
N GLU A 101 15.96 -8.48 -29.41
CA GLU A 101 15.77 -7.28 -30.22
C GLU A 101 15.46 -6.08 -29.33
N HIS A 102 16.04 -4.93 -29.60
CA HIS A 102 15.94 -3.69 -28.78
C HIS A 102 16.58 -3.73 -27.38
N ALA A 103 17.27 -4.82 -26.98
CA ALA A 103 17.87 -4.90 -25.65
C ALA A 103 18.90 -3.79 -25.39
N ALA A 104 19.73 -3.46 -26.38
CA ALA A 104 20.72 -2.40 -26.26
C ALA A 104 20.07 -1.01 -26.08
N ASP A 105 18.97 -0.75 -26.79
CA ASP A 105 18.21 0.50 -26.66
C ASP A 105 17.53 0.59 -25.30
N ALA A 106 16.82 -0.45 -24.88
CA ALA A 106 16.15 -0.51 -23.58
C ALA A 106 17.12 -0.30 -22.40
N LYS A 107 18.30 -0.97 -22.45
CA LYS A 107 19.37 -0.82 -21.47
C LYS A 107 19.89 0.63 -21.43
N SER A 108 20.16 1.23 -22.60
CA SER A 108 20.62 2.62 -22.70
C SER A 108 19.60 3.62 -22.16
N VAL A 109 18.29 3.40 -22.38
CA VAL A 109 17.21 4.25 -21.84
C VAL A 109 17.17 4.16 -20.32
N ALA A 110 17.27 2.96 -19.75
CA ALA A 110 17.27 2.75 -18.29
C ALA A 110 18.50 3.39 -17.61
N GLU A 111 19.70 3.20 -18.20
CA GLU A 111 20.96 3.81 -17.71
C GLU A 111 20.91 5.33 -17.73
N LYS A 112 20.38 5.93 -18.82
CA LYS A 112 20.19 7.40 -18.92
C LYS A 112 19.18 7.92 -17.89
N ALA A 113 18.22 7.11 -17.48
CA ALA A 113 17.27 7.45 -16.40
C ALA A 113 17.90 7.31 -15.00
N GLY A 114 19.15 6.82 -14.90
CA GLY A 114 19.90 6.67 -13.66
C GLY A 114 19.70 5.32 -12.96
N PHE A 115 19.21 4.30 -13.66
CA PHE A 115 18.99 2.98 -13.11
C PHE A 115 20.15 2.02 -13.42
N THR A 116 20.42 1.10 -12.51
CA THR A 116 21.32 -0.03 -12.77
C THR A 116 20.57 -1.04 -13.64
N VAL A 117 21.25 -1.58 -14.65
CA VAL A 117 20.68 -2.57 -15.55
C VAL A 117 21.25 -3.95 -15.28
N GLU A 118 20.38 -4.95 -15.20
CA GLU A 118 20.76 -6.37 -15.13
C GLU A 118 20.22 -7.12 -16.34
N THR A 119 20.98 -8.12 -16.78
CA THR A 119 20.52 -9.05 -17.81
C THR A 119 20.14 -10.37 -17.16
N VAL A 120 18.92 -10.84 -17.44
CA VAL A 120 18.33 -12.03 -16.84
C VAL A 120 17.78 -12.99 -17.91
N ALA A 121 17.42 -14.19 -17.51
CA ALA A 121 17.03 -15.25 -18.45
C ALA A 121 15.57 -15.15 -18.94
N ASN A 122 14.65 -14.68 -18.09
CA ASN A 122 13.22 -14.72 -18.36
C ASN A 122 12.62 -13.30 -18.38
N SER A 123 11.88 -12.96 -19.43
CA SER A 123 11.08 -11.72 -19.43
C SER A 123 9.85 -11.86 -18.51
N GLU A 124 9.31 -10.74 -18.06
CA GLU A 124 8.07 -10.70 -17.27
C GLU A 124 6.93 -11.42 -18.03
N ARG A 125 6.82 -11.21 -19.35
CA ARG A 125 5.87 -11.92 -20.22
C ARG A 125 6.05 -13.43 -20.17
N THR A 126 7.29 -13.93 -20.20
CA THR A 126 7.59 -15.37 -20.11
C THR A 126 7.15 -15.94 -18.77
N LEU A 127 7.46 -15.24 -17.68
CA LEU A 127 7.08 -15.67 -16.33
C LEU A 127 5.58 -15.57 -16.09
N ASP A 128 4.91 -14.57 -16.67
CA ASP A 128 3.46 -14.43 -16.62
C ASP A 128 2.75 -15.55 -17.39
N ALA A 129 3.29 -15.96 -18.55
CA ALA A 129 2.79 -17.12 -19.28
C ALA A 129 2.88 -18.42 -18.45
N ARG A 130 3.96 -18.62 -17.68
CA ARG A 130 4.09 -19.74 -16.74
C ARG A 130 3.05 -19.65 -15.62
N ARG A 131 2.82 -18.47 -15.08
CA ARG A 131 1.76 -18.23 -14.07
C ARG A 131 0.39 -18.64 -14.61
N ILE A 132 0.03 -18.21 -15.83
CA ILE A 132 -1.23 -18.55 -16.46
C ILE A 132 -1.36 -20.06 -16.69
N ALA A 133 -0.29 -20.72 -17.12
CA ALA A 133 -0.27 -22.18 -17.29
C ALA A 133 -0.43 -22.91 -15.95
N PHE A 134 0.24 -22.43 -14.91
CA PHE A 134 0.10 -22.94 -13.54
C PHE A 134 -1.33 -22.78 -13.00
N GLU A 135 -1.97 -21.64 -13.20
CA GLU A 135 -3.36 -21.38 -12.78
C GLU A 135 -4.33 -22.35 -13.46
N ARG A 136 -4.11 -22.63 -14.75
CA ARG A 136 -4.91 -23.61 -15.49
C ARG A 136 -4.72 -25.01 -14.91
N TRP A 137 -3.49 -25.43 -14.61
CA TRP A 137 -3.22 -26.67 -13.93
C TRP A 137 -3.89 -26.72 -12.55
N LEU A 138 -3.74 -25.66 -11.74
CA LEU A 138 -4.29 -25.57 -10.39
C LEU A 138 -5.81 -25.68 -10.36
N SER A 139 -6.51 -25.14 -11.37
CA SER A 139 -7.97 -25.23 -11.47
C SER A 139 -8.51 -26.64 -11.65
N GLY A 140 -7.67 -27.58 -12.05
CA GLY A 140 -8.00 -28.99 -12.20
C GLY A 140 -7.59 -29.88 -11.01
N GLN A 141 -7.02 -29.30 -9.95
CA GLN A 141 -6.49 -30.08 -8.83
C GLN A 141 -7.55 -30.33 -7.75
N SER A 142 -7.27 -31.33 -6.89
CA SER A 142 -8.07 -31.60 -5.70
C SER A 142 -7.96 -30.45 -4.68
N SER A 143 -8.95 -30.33 -3.79
CA SER A 143 -8.92 -29.34 -2.70
C SER A 143 -7.65 -29.45 -1.85
N THR A 144 -7.19 -30.67 -1.56
CA THR A 144 -5.95 -30.91 -0.80
C THR A 144 -4.73 -30.24 -1.46
N VAL A 145 -4.57 -30.38 -2.79
CA VAL A 145 -3.48 -29.73 -3.53
C VAL A 145 -3.65 -28.21 -3.53
N VAL A 146 -4.87 -27.73 -3.80
CA VAL A 146 -5.14 -26.28 -3.79
C VAL A 146 -4.84 -25.66 -2.43
N GLU A 147 -5.25 -26.32 -1.36
CA GLU A 147 -5.03 -25.88 0.03
C GLU A 147 -3.56 -25.85 0.44
N SER A 148 -2.72 -26.67 -0.19
CA SER A 148 -1.28 -26.67 0.06
C SER A 148 -0.55 -25.50 -0.63
N ILE A 149 -1.20 -24.79 -1.58
CA ILE A 149 -0.63 -23.62 -2.27
C ILE A 149 -0.91 -22.36 -1.45
N VAL A 150 0.09 -21.90 -0.69
CA VAL A 150 -0.01 -20.66 0.10
C VAL A 150 -0.04 -19.42 -0.80
N GLY A 151 0.74 -19.45 -1.87
CA GLY A 151 0.81 -18.34 -2.80
C GLY A 151 1.77 -18.59 -3.96
N TYR A 152 1.64 -17.79 -5.00
CA TYR A 152 2.50 -17.89 -6.18
C TYR A 152 2.60 -16.54 -6.89
N GLY A 153 3.67 -16.37 -7.65
CA GLY A 153 3.90 -15.16 -8.44
C GLY A 153 5.31 -15.12 -9.03
N ILE A 154 5.62 -13.99 -9.63
CA ILE A 154 6.94 -13.73 -10.17
C ILE A 154 7.86 -13.30 -9.01
N ASP A 155 9.02 -13.94 -8.91
CA ASP A 155 10.13 -13.51 -8.07
C ASP A 155 11.14 -12.77 -8.94
N VAL A 156 11.18 -11.45 -8.80
CA VAL A 156 12.07 -10.58 -9.58
C VAL A 156 13.53 -10.66 -9.12
N VAL A 157 13.79 -11.16 -7.91
CA VAL A 157 15.16 -11.32 -7.38
C VAL A 157 15.84 -12.52 -8.02
N THR A 158 15.12 -13.64 -8.11
CA THR A 158 15.63 -14.88 -8.72
C THR A 158 15.27 -15.01 -10.20
N ASN A 159 14.50 -14.07 -10.74
CA ASN A 159 13.96 -14.08 -12.11
C ASN A 159 13.25 -15.40 -12.44
N SER A 160 12.36 -15.84 -11.55
CA SER A 160 11.67 -17.11 -11.63
C SER A 160 10.16 -16.99 -11.36
N PHE A 161 9.41 -18.01 -11.77
CA PHE A 161 8.06 -18.22 -11.25
C PHE A 161 8.15 -19.04 -9.97
N ALA A 162 7.68 -18.47 -8.86
CA ALA A 162 7.77 -19.06 -7.54
C ALA A 162 6.41 -19.51 -7.01
N VAL A 163 6.37 -20.65 -6.33
CA VAL A 163 5.20 -21.19 -5.63
C VAL A 163 5.57 -21.44 -4.17
N ARG A 164 4.74 -20.93 -3.27
CA ARG A 164 4.87 -21.11 -1.81
C ARG A 164 3.94 -22.22 -1.38
N LEU A 165 4.47 -23.18 -0.65
CA LEU A 165 3.79 -24.41 -0.24
C LEU A 165 3.71 -24.50 1.28
N ALA A 166 2.52 -24.83 1.82
CA ALA A 166 2.36 -25.24 3.22
C ALA A 166 2.80 -26.68 3.42
N ASP A 167 2.49 -27.54 2.44
CA ASP A 167 2.81 -28.96 2.43
C ASP A 167 3.50 -29.32 1.13
N ASP A 168 4.22 -30.45 1.13
CA ASP A 168 4.89 -30.93 -0.07
C ASP A 168 3.86 -31.52 -1.05
N VAL A 169 3.78 -30.94 -2.23
CA VAL A 169 2.92 -31.37 -3.33
C VAL A 169 3.69 -31.45 -4.64
N GLN A 170 3.28 -32.40 -5.48
CA GLN A 170 3.88 -32.53 -6.82
C GLN A 170 3.40 -31.38 -7.71
N LEU A 171 4.33 -30.49 -8.09
CA LEU A 171 4.09 -29.40 -9.00
C LEU A 171 4.15 -29.87 -10.47
N PRO A 172 3.46 -29.17 -11.39
CA PRO A 172 3.46 -29.53 -12.82
C PRO A 172 4.86 -29.28 -13.43
N THR A 173 5.30 -30.20 -14.27
CA THR A 173 6.59 -30.10 -14.97
C THR A 173 6.49 -29.48 -16.35
N ASP A 174 5.30 -29.41 -16.91
CA ASP A 174 4.99 -28.89 -18.26
C ASP A 174 4.84 -27.35 -18.32
N VAL A 175 4.73 -26.69 -17.19
CA VAL A 175 4.67 -25.22 -17.12
C VAL A 175 6.05 -24.55 -17.13
N GLY A 176 7.13 -25.34 -17.18
CA GLY A 176 8.52 -24.88 -17.08
C GLY A 176 9.04 -24.85 -15.65
N PRO A 177 10.26 -24.33 -15.43
CA PRO A 177 10.87 -24.31 -14.10
C PRO A 177 10.04 -23.49 -13.10
N ILE A 178 9.71 -24.14 -11.97
CA ILE A 178 9.03 -23.55 -10.81
C ILE A 178 10.00 -23.59 -9.62
N GLN A 179 10.16 -22.45 -8.95
CA GLN A 179 10.84 -22.40 -7.66
C GLN A 179 9.82 -22.68 -6.56
N SER A 180 10.01 -23.75 -5.80
CA SER A 180 9.18 -24.05 -4.62
C SER A 180 9.82 -23.52 -3.35
N VAL A 181 9.00 -22.94 -2.46
CA VAL A 181 9.43 -22.41 -1.16
C VAL A 181 8.40 -22.84 -0.12
N THR A 182 8.85 -23.42 0.99
CA THR A 182 7.98 -23.69 2.13
C THR A 182 7.53 -22.38 2.77
N ALA A 183 6.24 -22.26 3.07
CA ALA A 183 5.67 -21.04 3.65
C ALA A 183 4.49 -21.35 4.56
N VAL A 184 4.19 -20.43 5.47
CA VAL A 184 3.02 -20.46 6.35
C VAL A 184 1.90 -19.62 5.73
N LEU A 185 0.66 -20.08 5.88
CA LEU A 185 -0.52 -19.34 5.39
C LEU A 185 -0.75 -18.06 6.21
N PRO A 186 -0.96 -16.91 5.54
CA PRO A 186 -1.35 -15.70 6.22
C PRO A 186 -2.79 -15.78 6.74
N GLU A 187 -3.05 -15.11 7.86
CA GLU A 187 -4.36 -15.01 8.51
C GLU A 187 -4.91 -13.58 8.39
N ALA A 188 -6.13 -13.44 7.85
CA ALA A 188 -6.89 -12.20 7.82
C ALA A 188 -8.03 -12.30 8.85
N ARG A 189 -7.87 -11.64 9.99
CA ARG A 189 -8.88 -11.63 11.05
C ARG A 189 -8.91 -10.28 11.74
N PRO A 190 -10.09 -9.64 11.85
CA PRO A 190 -10.22 -8.45 12.68
C PRO A 190 -10.03 -8.79 14.16
N ASP A 191 -9.63 -7.80 14.93
CA ASP A 191 -9.49 -7.94 16.38
C ASP A 191 -10.86 -8.02 17.06
N ASP A 192 -11.13 -9.14 17.71
CA ASP A 192 -12.32 -9.38 18.53
C ASP A 192 -12.01 -9.37 20.05
N SER A 193 -10.76 -9.06 20.42
CA SER A 193 -10.34 -9.08 21.83
C SER A 193 -11.01 -7.95 22.60
N THR A 194 -11.60 -8.31 23.75
CA THR A 194 -12.09 -7.36 24.77
C THR A 194 -10.97 -6.91 25.70
N VAL A 195 -9.74 -7.42 25.51
CA VAL A 195 -8.60 -7.20 26.40
C VAL A 195 -7.96 -5.86 26.08
N GLY A 196 -8.04 -4.97 27.08
CA GLY A 196 -7.15 -3.85 27.35
C GLY A 196 -6.65 -3.06 26.16
N ILE A 197 -7.52 -2.20 25.58
CA ILE A 197 -7.05 -1.14 24.72
C ILE A 197 -6.29 -0.16 25.60
N GLN A 198 -4.97 -0.14 25.50
CA GLN A 198 -4.30 1.12 25.74
C GLN A 198 -4.75 2.04 24.60
N ALA A 199 -5.66 2.95 24.94
CA ALA A 199 -6.11 3.96 24.01
C ALA A 199 -4.87 4.60 23.39
N ILE A 200 -4.81 4.68 22.07
CA ILE A 200 -3.91 5.65 21.43
C ILE A 200 -4.30 6.98 22.07
N ALA A 201 -3.46 7.47 22.96
CA ALA A 201 -3.68 8.72 23.64
C ALA A 201 -3.69 9.81 22.55
N GLY A 202 -4.80 10.53 22.40
CA GLY A 202 -4.84 11.72 21.58
C GLY A 202 -5.89 11.79 20.48
N ILE A 203 -6.91 10.92 20.44
CA ILE A 203 -8.11 11.26 19.68
C ILE A 203 -8.89 12.27 20.54
N GLU A 204 -8.65 13.56 20.30
CA GLU A 204 -9.55 14.59 20.81
C GLU A 204 -10.95 14.35 20.23
N ALA A 205 -11.98 14.51 21.04
CA ALA A 205 -13.37 14.20 20.67
C ALA A 205 -13.82 14.93 19.38
N ASP A 206 -13.16 16.04 19.03
CA ASP A 206 -13.44 16.87 17.88
C ASP A 206 -12.24 17.02 16.91
N GLY A 207 -11.15 16.27 17.12
CA GLY A 207 -9.92 16.33 16.29
C GLY A 207 -10.07 15.64 14.93
N ASP A 208 -9.08 15.87 14.06
CA ASP A 208 -8.96 15.20 12.77
C ASP A 208 -8.90 13.69 12.94
N ILE A 209 -9.58 12.97 12.03
CA ILE A 209 -9.44 11.51 11.91
C ILE A 209 -8.44 11.23 10.80
N ILE A 210 -7.36 10.53 11.18
CA ILE A 210 -6.20 10.28 10.35
C ILE A 210 -5.97 8.78 10.13
N GLY A 211 -5.22 8.43 9.10
CA GLY A 211 -4.85 7.05 8.83
C GLY A 211 -4.12 6.39 10.01
N GLY A 212 -4.45 5.14 10.31
CA GLY A 212 -3.93 4.36 11.44
C GLY A 212 -4.76 4.46 12.72
N GLN A 213 -5.72 5.38 12.83
CA GLN A 213 -6.64 5.44 13.95
C GLN A 213 -7.71 4.32 13.87
N PRO A 214 -8.24 3.86 15.02
CA PRO A 214 -9.20 2.78 15.06
C PRO A 214 -10.62 3.22 14.67
N PHE A 215 -11.36 2.29 14.09
CA PHE A 215 -12.80 2.35 14.04
C PHE A 215 -13.43 1.02 14.48
N GLY A 216 -14.68 1.05 14.84
CA GLY A 216 -15.43 -0.11 15.28
C GLY A 216 -16.54 -0.51 14.32
N MET A 217 -16.88 -1.81 14.33
CA MET A 217 -18.02 -2.39 13.64
C MET A 217 -18.66 -3.47 14.52
N LYS A 218 -19.87 -3.93 14.16
CA LYS A 218 -20.56 -5.03 14.82
C LYS A 218 -20.55 -6.28 13.93
N VAL A 219 -20.07 -7.39 14.46
CA VAL A 219 -20.16 -8.72 13.84
C VAL A 219 -20.82 -9.65 14.84
N ASP A 220 -21.99 -10.22 14.51
CA ASP A 220 -22.75 -11.12 15.38
C ASP A 220 -23.00 -10.53 16.79
N GLY A 221 -23.28 -9.24 16.85
CA GLY A 221 -23.54 -8.49 18.09
C GLY A 221 -22.32 -8.13 18.91
N LYS A 222 -21.11 -8.57 18.52
CA LYS A 222 -19.84 -8.22 19.16
C LYS A 222 -19.17 -7.04 18.46
N ALA A 223 -18.42 -6.25 19.24
CA ALA A 223 -17.60 -5.18 18.70
C ALA A 223 -16.31 -5.75 18.12
N HIS A 224 -16.00 -5.39 16.89
CA HIS A 224 -14.74 -5.66 16.22
C HIS A 224 -14.07 -4.34 15.84
N ARG A 225 -12.77 -4.38 15.52
CA ARG A 225 -11.95 -3.19 15.30
C ARG A 225 -11.05 -3.36 14.10
N CYS A 226 -10.90 -2.28 13.36
CA CYS A 226 -9.92 -2.12 12.29
C CYS A 226 -9.33 -0.71 12.36
N SER A 227 -8.40 -0.42 11.47
CA SER A 227 -7.75 0.89 11.34
C SER A 227 -8.25 1.63 10.10
N PHE A 228 -8.49 2.94 10.22
CA PHE A 228 -8.66 3.80 9.06
C PHE A 228 -7.39 3.79 8.20
N GLY A 229 -7.56 3.67 6.89
CA GLY A 229 -6.46 3.75 5.94
C GLY A 229 -6.25 5.18 5.44
N PHE A 230 -6.60 5.44 4.18
CA PHE A 230 -6.40 6.77 3.58
C PHE A 230 -7.72 7.53 3.46
N ASN A 231 -7.69 8.80 3.85
CA ASN A 231 -8.78 9.72 3.55
C ASN A 231 -8.80 10.04 2.06
N ALA A 232 -9.99 10.06 1.48
CA ALA A 232 -10.19 10.16 0.04
C ALA A 232 -11.47 10.96 -0.29
N THR A 233 -11.65 11.20 -1.58
CA THR A 233 -12.87 11.76 -2.15
C THR A 233 -13.33 10.84 -3.26
N ASP A 234 -14.59 10.46 -3.28
CA ASP A 234 -15.17 9.61 -4.34
C ASP A 234 -15.54 10.41 -5.59
N ALA A 235 -16.05 9.71 -6.62
CA ALA A 235 -16.45 10.32 -7.89
C ALA A 235 -17.57 11.36 -7.76
N SER A 236 -18.35 11.33 -6.68
CA SER A 236 -19.42 12.29 -6.37
C SER A 236 -18.91 13.52 -5.62
N GLY A 237 -17.67 13.49 -5.15
CA GLY A 237 -17.08 14.53 -4.31
C GLY A 237 -17.30 14.29 -2.81
N ASP A 238 -17.88 13.16 -2.44
CA ASP A 238 -18.13 12.82 -1.06
C ASP A 238 -16.85 12.43 -0.33
N THR A 239 -16.80 12.75 0.97
CA THR A 239 -15.70 12.35 1.83
C THR A 239 -15.81 10.87 2.18
N VAL A 240 -14.74 10.12 1.88
CA VAL A 240 -14.65 8.69 2.15
C VAL A 240 -13.32 8.34 2.83
N ASN A 241 -13.25 7.15 3.44
CA ASN A 241 -12.00 6.55 3.89
C ASN A 241 -11.83 5.18 3.24
N ILE A 242 -10.61 4.87 2.81
CA ILE A 242 -10.26 3.59 2.21
C ILE A 242 -9.64 2.70 3.29
N THR A 243 -10.17 1.49 3.47
CA THR A 243 -9.72 0.51 4.47
C THR A 243 -9.73 -0.91 3.89
N ALA A 244 -9.54 -1.96 4.71
CA ALA A 244 -9.58 -3.35 4.24
C ALA A 244 -11.01 -3.87 4.07
N GLY A 245 -11.22 -4.74 3.11
CA GLY A 245 -12.52 -5.34 2.80
C GLY A 245 -13.00 -6.32 3.86
N HIS A 246 -12.08 -7.09 4.46
CA HIS A 246 -12.42 -7.99 5.56
C HIS A 246 -12.80 -7.25 6.86
N CYS A 247 -12.72 -5.92 6.90
CA CYS A 247 -13.27 -5.10 7.97
C CYS A 247 -14.80 -4.90 7.86
N ASP A 248 -15.39 -5.15 6.69
CA ASP A 248 -16.84 -5.13 6.53
C ASP A 248 -17.46 -6.38 7.18
N PRO A 249 -18.38 -6.23 8.15
CA PRO A 249 -19.09 -7.34 8.77
C PRO A 249 -19.68 -8.35 7.79
N ASN A 250 -20.19 -7.90 6.66
CA ASN A 250 -20.74 -8.78 5.63
C ASN A 250 -19.71 -9.75 5.02
N ASN A 251 -18.42 -9.46 5.12
CA ASN A 251 -17.37 -10.34 4.65
C ASN A 251 -16.87 -11.34 5.73
N LEU A 252 -17.38 -11.23 6.94
CA LEU A 252 -16.96 -12.01 8.10
C LEU A 252 -18.06 -12.99 8.58
N VAL A 253 -19.18 -13.04 7.88
CA VAL A 253 -20.32 -13.90 8.22
C VAL A 253 -20.58 -14.90 7.09
N GLU A 254 -21.26 -16.00 7.43
CA GLU A 254 -21.69 -16.99 6.44
C GLU A 254 -22.50 -16.34 5.31
N PRO A 255 -22.34 -16.81 4.05
CA PRO A 255 -23.04 -16.20 2.91
C PRO A 255 -24.56 -16.11 3.06
N SER A 256 -25.16 -17.05 3.79
CA SER A 256 -26.60 -17.08 4.07
C SER A 256 -27.08 -16.02 5.06
N THR A 257 -26.16 -15.41 5.82
CA THR A 257 -26.46 -14.39 6.82
C THR A 257 -26.05 -12.98 6.38
N LYS A 258 -25.46 -12.84 5.18
CA LYS A 258 -25.12 -11.53 4.59
C LYS A 258 -26.38 -10.69 4.42
N THR A 259 -26.26 -9.42 4.74
CA THR A 259 -27.33 -8.43 4.52
C THR A 259 -27.03 -7.59 3.29
N THR A 260 -28.08 -7.10 2.64
CA THR A 260 -27.96 -6.11 1.54
C THR A 260 -27.79 -4.69 2.04
N GLU A 261 -28.06 -4.46 3.34
CA GLU A 261 -27.88 -3.15 3.95
C GLU A 261 -26.39 -2.88 4.19
N PRO A 262 -25.91 -1.65 3.90
CA PRO A 262 -24.56 -1.24 4.21
C PRO A 262 -24.27 -1.38 5.72
N GLN A 263 -23.14 -1.99 6.05
CA GLN A 263 -22.73 -2.14 7.44
C GLN A 263 -22.18 -0.82 7.99
N ARG A 264 -22.42 -0.57 9.27
CA ARG A 264 -22.11 0.70 9.92
C ARG A 264 -20.72 0.71 10.53
N VAL A 265 -20.10 1.89 10.48
CA VAL A 265 -18.81 2.20 11.08
C VAL A 265 -19.00 3.16 12.24
N TYR A 266 -18.34 2.88 13.35
CA TYR A 266 -18.51 3.60 14.61
C TYR A 266 -17.17 4.16 15.11
N GLU A 267 -17.22 5.30 15.79
CA GLU A 267 -16.11 5.73 16.63
C GLU A 267 -15.85 4.70 17.72
N LEU A 268 -14.60 4.56 18.12
CA LEU A 268 -14.23 3.82 19.33
C LEU A 268 -13.91 4.80 20.45
N LYS A 269 -14.69 4.73 21.52
CA LYS A 269 -14.48 5.51 22.76
C LYS A 269 -14.23 4.55 23.92
N ASN A 270 -13.04 4.61 24.50
CA ASN A 270 -12.65 3.72 25.60
C ASN A 270 -12.88 2.22 25.27
N GLY A 271 -12.60 1.83 24.02
CA GLY A 271 -12.79 0.47 23.54
C GLY A 271 -14.23 0.04 23.27
N GLN A 272 -15.18 0.93 23.40
CA GLN A 272 -16.59 0.68 23.12
C GLN A 272 -17.02 1.39 21.84
N LEU A 273 -18.04 0.84 21.19
CA LEU A 273 -18.65 1.49 20.03
C LEU A 273 -19.38 2.76 20.48
N GLY A 274 -18.95 3.87 19.93
CA GLY A 274 -19.53 5.19 20.15
C GLY A 274 -20.53 5.59 19.08
N THR A 275 -20.39 6.81 18.56
CA THR A 275 -21.27 7.37 17.54
C THR A 275 -21.02 6.71 16.17
N GLU A 276 -22.07 6.48 15.40
CA GLU A 276 -21.99 6.07 14.00
C GLU A 276 -21.38 7.21 13.16
N ILE A 277 -20.31 6.91 12.44
CA ILE A 277 -19.56 7.88 11.63
C ILE A 277 -19.68 7.65 10.13
N GLY A 278 -20.20 6.51 9.71
CA GLY A 278 -20.34 6.17 8.30
C GLY A 278 -20.76 4.73 8.06
N GLU A 279 -20.68 4.33 6.81
CA GLU A 279 -21.07 3.01 6.34
C GLU A 279 -20.14 2.48 5.25
N PHE A 280 -20.00 1.16 5.13
CA PHE A 280 -19.30 0.52 4.04
C PHE A 280 -20.10 0.67 2.73
N ALA A 281 -19.68 1.62 1.86
CA ALA A 281 -20.35 1.90 0.60
C ALA A 281 -19.91 0.94 -0.52
N VAL A 282 -18.62 0.56 -0.52
CA VAL A 282 -18.03 -0.45 -1.40
C VAL A 282 -17.19 -1.35 -0.53
N SER A 283 -17.29 -2.66 -0.76
CA SER A 283 -16.50 -3.62 -0.03
C SER A 283 -16.21 -4.83 -0.90
N GLN A 284 -14.95 -5.19 -0.98
CA GLN A 284 -14.48 -6.41 -1.65
C GLN A 284 -13.58 -7.18 -0.69
N PHE A 285 -13.91 -8.47 -0.54
CA PHE A 285 -13.03 -9.41 0.09
C PHE A 285 -13.04 -10.70 -0.74
N ALA A 286 -11.84 -11.10 -1.20
CA ALA A 286 -11.65 -12.13 -2.22
C ALA A 286 -12.24 -11.78 -3.61
N PRO A 287 -11.39 -11.63 -4.62
CA PRO A 287 -9.93 -11.84 -4.61
C PRO A 287 -9.10 -10.62 -4.18
N LYS A 288 -9.71 -9.50 -3.86
CA LYS A 288 -9.07 -8.26 -3.39
C LYS A 288 -9.56 -7.94 -1.99
N ASP A 289 -8.77 -7.22 -1.21
CA ASP A 289 -9.10 -6.90 0.18
C ASP A 289 -9.10 -5.39 0.41
N TYR A 290 -10.21 -4.73 0.04
CA TYR A 290 -10.40 -3.31 0.30
C TYR A 290 -11.87 -2.95 0.51
N ALA A 291 -12.11 -1.87 1.23
CA ALA A 291 -13.42 -1.23 1.35
C ALA A 291 -13.33 0.28 1.28
N ILE A 292 -14.42 0.92 0.88
CA ILE A 292 -14.63 2.36 0.89
C ILE A 292 -15.74 2.66 1.87
N VAL A 293 -15.41 3.36 2.93
CA VAL A 293 -16.36 3.83 3.95
C VAL A 293 -16.82 5.23 3.57
N ARG A 294 -18.11 5.40 3.30
CA ARG A 294 -18.72 6.72 3.15
C ARG A 294 -18.90 7.34 4.53
N ILE A 295 -18.41 8.56 4.69
CA ILE A 295 -18.42 9.29 5.96
C ILE A 295 -19.66 10.16 6.03
N ASN A 296 -20.38 10.11 7.14
CA ASN A 296 -21.55 10.96 7.40
C ASN A 296 -21.15 12.45 7.33
N GLU A 297 -22.02 13.31 6.82
CA GLU A 297 -21.76 14.73 6.60
C GLU A 297 -21.25 15.46 7.86
N THR A 298 -21.79 15.11 9.04
CA THR A 298 -21.39 15.69 10.33
C THR A 298 -19.95 15.38 10.70
N PHE A 299 -19.40 14.24 10.23
CA PHE A 299 -18.04 13.81 10.50
C PHE A 299 -17.08 14.14 9.35
N ALA A 300 -17.60 14.40 8.14
CA ALA A 300 -16.79 14.66 6.96
C ALA A 300 -15.68 15.72 7.15
N PRO A 301 -15.90 16.83 7.89
CA PRO A 301 -14.83 17.80 8.14
C PRO A 301 -13.59 17.21 8.80
N ARG A 302 -13.74 16.21 9.69
CA ARG A 302 -12.64 15.55 10.41
C ARG A 302 -11.79 14.64 9.52
N PHE A 303 -12.30 14.25 8.34
CA PHE A 303 -11.62 13.41 7.35
C PHE A 303 -11.03 14.21 6.18
N ARG A 304 -11.20 15.55 6.17
CA ARG A 304 -10.69 16.41 5.08
C ARG A 304 -9.23 16.74 5.24
N ASN A 305 -8.42 15.72 5.48
CA ASN A 305 -6.98 15.82 5.66
C ASN A 305 -6.27 14.68 4.93
N ASN A 306 -4.97 14.82 4.73
CA ASN A 306 -4.08 13.85 4.10
C ASN A 306 -3.10 13.23 5.10
N LEU A 307 -3.51 13.06 6.34
CA LEU A 307 -2.62 12.71 7.45
C LEU A 307 -2.65 11.23 7.77
N VAL A 308 -1.49 10.70 8.11
CA VAL A 308 -1.27 9.35 8.61
C VAL A 308 -0.48 9.44 9.91
N SER A 309 -0.89 8.70 10.95
CA SER A 309 -0.18 8.66 12.23
C SER A 309 1.21 8.04 12.07
N THR A 310 2.22 8.66 12.68
CA THR A 310 3.56 8.09 12.82
C THR A 310 3.86 7.69 14.27
N GLN A 311 2.84 7.60 15.10
CA GLN A 311 3.00 7.24 16.50
C GLN A 311 3.48 5.79 16.61
N LYS A 312 4.67 5.60 17.22
CA LYS A 312 5.19 4.28 17.58
C LYS A 312 4.50 3.83 18.85
N MET A 313 3.97 2.60 18.86
CA MET A 313 3.50 1.99 20.10
C MET A 313 4.72 1.40 20.80
N ASP A 314 4.89 1.71 22.07
CA ASP A 314 5.87 1.03 22.91
C ASP A 314 5.48 -0.45 22.97
N ALA A 315 6.45 -1.33 22.73
CA ALA A 315 6.21 -2.77 22.90
C ALA A 315 5.60 -3.00 24.29
N PRO A 316 4.55 -3.84 24.43
CA PRO A 316 4.03 -4.16 25.74
C PRO A 316 5.19 -4.72 26.55
N ALA A 317 5.49 -4.06 27.68
CA ALA A 317 6.56 -4.48 28.56
C ALA A 317 6.32 -5.95 28.93
N GLN A 318 7.15 -6.83 28.43
CA GLN A 318 7.22 -8.22 28.89
C GLN A 318 7.78 -8.21 30.32
N ALA A 319 6.94 -7.93 31.29
CA ALA A 319 7.25 -8.16 32.68
C ALA A 319 5.98 -8.61 33.41
N PRO A 320 5.95 -9.84 33.93
CA PRO A 320 5.05 -10.15 35.03
C PRO A 320 5.50 -9.29 36.19
N ASP A 321 4.58 -8.56 36.83
CA ASP A 321 4.76 -7.81 38.11
C ASP A 321 5.32 -6.38 38.08
N VAL A 322 5.09 -5.57 37.06
CA VAL A 322 5.23 -4.11 37.25
C VAL A 322 3.83 -3.51 37.46
N LYS A 323 3.53 -3.16 38.71
CA LYS A 323 2.44 -2.25 39.05
C LYS A 323 2.76 -0.89 38.41
N VAL A 324 2.10 -0.61 37.28
CA VAL A 324 2.12 0.73 36.69
C VAL A 324 1.33 1.62 37.64
N THR A 325 2.03 2.42 38.44
CA THR A 325 1.44 3.53 39.16
C THR A 325 1.03 4.59 38.15
N ALA A 326 -0.20 5.05 38.23
CA ALA A 326 -0.84 6.05 37.35
C ALA A 326 -0.19 7.44 37.46
N GLY A 327 1.12 7.54 37.24
CA GLY A 327 1.91 8.77 37.43
C GLY A 327 2.71 9.21 36.20
N ASP A 328 3.03 8.34 35.27
CA ASP A 328 3.96 8.64 34.15
C ASP A 328 3.34 8.69 32.75
N ALA A 329 2.02 8.68 32.63
CA ALA A 329 1.30 8.88 31.36
C ALA A 329 1.09 10.38 31.01
N GLY A 330 1.97 11.24 31.46
CA GLY A 330 1.76 12.69 31.45
C GLY A 330 2.77 13.50 30.65
N GLN A 331 3.12 13.13 29.43
CA GLN A 331 3.62 14.11 28.46
C GLN A 331 2.77 14.06 27.21
N SER A 332 1.71 14.87 27.17
CA SER A 332 1.01 15.28 25.96
C SER A 332 2.05 15.82 24.97
N ARG A 333 2.52 14.98 24.04
CA ARG A 333 3.18 15.48 22.85
C ARG A 333 2.10 16.25 22.07
N ALA A 334 2.43 17.47 21.67
CA ALA A 334 1.53 18.35 20.92
C ALA A 334 0.85 17.55 19.77
N ALA A 335 -0.47 17.56 19.74
CA ALA A 335 -1.29 16.90 18.76
C ALA A 335 -1.03 17.50 17.34
N GLY A 336 0.02 17.11 16.69
CA GLY A 336 0.50 17.63 15.40
C GLY A 336 1.93 17.25 15.07
N ALA A 337 2.67 16.70 16.05
CA ALA A 337 4.08 16.36 15.87
C ALA A 337 4.32 14.98 15.21
N ASP A 338 3.41 14.02 15.42
CA ASP A 338 3.56 12.63 14.96
C ASP A 338 2.60 12.28 13.81
N VAL A 339 2.58 13.11 12.76
CA VAL A 339 1.77 12.87 11.56
C VAL A 339 2.61 13.04 10.29
N LEU A 340 2.42 12.12 9.36
CA LEU A 340 2.97 12.17 8.01
C LEU A 340 1.89 12.67 7.04
N ARG A 341 2.26 13.63 6.17
CA ARG A 341 1.39 14.09 5.09
C ARG A 341 1.58 13.23 3.86
N ILE A 342 0.46 12.79 3.29
CA ILE A 342 0.45 12.04 2.03
C ILE A 342 0.30 13.04 0.88
N ASP A 343 1.17 12.96 -0.11
CA ASP A 343 1.23 13.87 -1.26
C ASP A 343 1.18 13.14 -2.62
N GLY A 344 0.73 11.88 -2.64
CA GLY A 344 0.55 11.08 -3.84
C GLY A 344 0.47 9.59 -3.57
N THR A 345 0.58 8.80 -4.62
CA THR A 345 0.53 7.33 -4.58
C THR A 345 1.77 6.74 -5.23
N THR A 346 2.06 5.47 -4.93
CA THR A 346 3.13 4.70 -5.57
C THR A 346 2.80 3.21 -5.61
N GLU A 347 3.55 2.45 -6.41
CA GLU A 347 3.42 1.00 -6.54
C GLU A 347 4.41 0.27 -5.62
N PRO A 348 4.09 -0.97 -5.17
CA PRO A 348 5.05 -1.81 -4.45
C PRO A 348 6.23 -2.18 -5.33
N VAL A 349 7.44 -1.88 -4.87
CA VAL A 349 8.70 -2.28 -5.50
C VAL A 349 9.46 -3.19 -4.55
N VAL A 350 9.81 -4.41 -5.01
CA VAL A 350 10.58 -5.37 -4.20
C VAL A 350 11.90 -4.75 -3.77
N GLY A 351 12.26 -4.88 -2.49
CA GLY A 351 13.43 -4.27 -1.88
C GLY A 351 13.25 -2.82 -1.44
N ALA A 352 12.12 -2.17 -1.77
CA ALA A 352 11.87 -0.80 -1.32
C ALA A 352 11.54 -0.76 0.19
N ALA A 353 12.08 0.25 0.87
CA ALA A 353 11.75 0.55 2.24
C ALA A 353 10.33 1.15 2.34
N VAL A 354 9.54 0.62 3.26
CA VAL A 354 8.14 1.02 3.48
C VAL A 354 7.84 1.09 4.97
N CYS A 355 6.84 1.88 5.34
CA CYS A 355 6.36 1.93 6.71
C CYS A 355 4.84 1.72 6.72
N LYS A 356 4.30 1.28 7.85
CA LYS A 356 2.86 1.13 8.07
C LYS A 356 2.43 1.72 9.41
N THR A 357 1.17 2.04 9.54
CA THR A 357 0.58 2.32 10.83
C THR A 357 -0.75 1.60 11.00
N GLY A 358 -1.03 1.19 12.21
CA GLY A 358 -2.30 0.62 12.62
C GLY A 358 -2.49 0.82 14.11
N PHE A 359 -3.71 0.77 14.58
CA PHE A 359 -4.01 1.18 15.94
C PHE A 359 -3.42 0.23 17.00
N THR A 360 -3.15 -1.03 16.65
CA THR A 360 -2.66 -2.04 17.59
C THR A 360 -1.15 -2.01 17.72
N SER A 361 -0.41 -2.05 16.61
CA SER A 361 1.06 -2.11 16.64
C SER A 361 1.75 -0.78 16.32
N GLY A 362 0.98 0.28 16.01
CA GLY A 362 1.50 1.61 15.73
C GLY A 362 2.29 1.71 14.44
N TYR A 363 3.20 2.68 14.39
CA TYR A 363 4.06 2.96 13.23
C TYR A 363 5.33 2.11 13.28
N SER A 364 5.59 1.37 12.22
CA SER A 364 6.80 0.55 12.06
C SER A 364 7.23 0.50 10.61
N CYS A 365 8.52 0.24 10.36
CA CYS A 365 9.11 0.23 9.02
C CYS A 365 9.72 -1.13 8.69
N GLY A 366 9.89 -1.39 7.40
CA GLY A 366 10.44 -2.64 6.86
C GLY A 366 10.65 -2.55 5.36
N THR A 367 10.63 -3.69 4.68
CA THR A 367 10.97 -3.79 3.27
C THR A 367 9.95 -4.65 2.52
N VAL A 368 9.59 -4.26 1.30
CA VAL A 368 8.78 -5.09 0.40
C VAL A 368 9.58 -6.31 -0.05
N LEU A 369 9.06 -7.49 0.21
CA LEU A 369 9.72 -8.76 -0.11
C LEU A 369 9.31 -9.31 -1.46
N VAL A 370 8.02 -9.26 -1.79
CA VAL A 370 7.46 -9.70 -3.07
C VAL A 370 6.23 -8.87 -3.42
N ALA A 371 5.95 -8.71 -4.71
CA ALA A 371 4.80 -7.95 -5.23
C ALA A 371 4.04 -8.76 -6.29
N GLY A 372 2.80 -8.38 -6.57
CA GLY A 372 1.96 -9.02 -7.58
C GLY A 372 1.60 -10.47 -7.26
N GLN A 373 1.51 -10.80 -5.99
CA GLN A 373 1.30 -12.16 -5.52
C GLN A 373 -0.19 -12.56 -5.55
N ARG A 374 -0.41 -13.86 -5.80
CA ARG A 374 -1.68 -14.54 -5.60
C ARG A 374 -1.51 -15.60 -4.52
N GLY A 375 -2.57 -15.89 -3.79
CA GLY A 375 -2.46 -16.88 -2.73
C GLY A 375 -3.78 -17.16 -2.03
N LEU A 376 -3.68 -17.82 -0.88
CA LEU A 376 -4.80 -18.19 -0.03
C LEU A 376 -4.65 -17.55 1.35
N LEU A 377 -5.77 -17.13 1.92
CA LEU A 377 -5.89 -16.73 3.33
C LEU A 377 -6.68 -17.79 4.07
N ARG A 378 -6.31 -18.11 5.31
CA ARG A 378 -7.06 -18.97 6.21
C ARG A 378 -7.56 -18.21 7.43
N GLY A 379 -8.41 -18.85 8.21
CA GLY A 379 -8.93 -18.28 9.45
C GLY A 379 -9.85 -17.09 9.25
N VAL A 380 -10.39 -16.91 8.05
CA VAL A 380 -11.33 -15.84 7.73
C VAL A 380 -12.68 -16.17 8.33
N PRO A 381 -13.20 -15.38 9.28
CA PRO A 381 -14.54 -15.58 9.83
C PRO A 381 -15.61 -15.69 8.73
N GLY A 382 -16.63 -16.52 8.93
CA GLY A 382 -17.68 -16.74 7.95
C GLY A 382 -17.32 -17.66 6.77
N HIS A 383 -16.07 -18.10 6.68
CA HIS A 383 -15.61 -19.01 5.63
C HIS A 383 -15.27 -20.42 6.15
N GLY A 384 -15.44 -20.66 7.46
CA GLY A 384 -15.07 -21.93 8.10
C GLY A 384 -13.59 -22.23 7.91
N ASP A 385 -13.26 -23.49 7.57
CA ASP A 385 -11.90 -23.92 7.26
C ASP A 385 -11.50 -23.71 5.79
N GLN A 386 -12.42 -23.16 4.96
CA GLN A 386 -12.14 -22.96 3.54
C GLN A 386 -11.22 -21.77 3.33
N PRO A 387 -10.11 -21.93 2.60
CA PRO A 387 -9.22 -20.83 2.29
C PRO A 387 -9.86 -19.85 1.28
N VAL A 388 -9.58 -18.59 1.47
CA VAL A 388 -10.05 -17.49 0.62
C VAL A 388 -8.94 -17.10 -0.34
N LYS A 389 -9.25 -17.08 -1.64
CA LYS A 389 -8.29 -16.71 -2.68
C LYS A 389 -8.10 -15.20 -2.74
N ILE A 390 -6.85 -14.76 -2.78
CA ILE A 390 -6.46 -13.34 -2.94
C ILE A 390 -5.55 -13.14 -4.14
N GLU A 391 -5.60 -11.96 -4.74
CA GLU A 391 -4.83 -11.62 -5.94
C GLU A 391 -4.24 -10.21 -5.85
N ASN A 392 -3.13 -10.01 -6.57
CA ASN A 392 -2.40 -8.76 -6.67
C ASN A 392 -1.99 -8.15 -5.31
N MET A 393 -1.51 -8.98 -4.42
CA MET A 393 -1.03 -8.57 -3.09
C MET A 393 0.49 -8.40 -3.10
N PHE A 394 1.02 -7.71 -2.10
CA PHE A 394 2.45 -7.70 -1.81
C PHE A 394 2.72 -8.16 -0.38
N TYR A 395 3.87 -8.76 -0.14
CA TYR A 395 4.36 -9.07 1.19
C TYR A 395 5.46 -8.09 1.57
N ALA A 396 5.44 -7.65 2.82
CA ALA A 396 6.47 -6.81 3.39
C ALA A 396 6.91 -7.31 4.77
N ALA A 397 8.18 -7.15 5.08
CA ALA A 397 8.74 -7.42 6.40
C ALA A 397 8.31 -6.32 7.37
N LEU A 398 7.03 -6.28 7.72
CA LEU A 398 6.41 -5.28 8.58
C LEU A 398 5.75 -5.97 9.77
N CYS A 399 5.93 -5.36 10.95
CA CYS A 399 5.20 -5.77 12.15
C CYS A 399 3.71 -5.49 11.97
N GLY A 400 2.87 -6.50 12.19
CA GLY A 400 1.42 -6.38 12.12
C GLY A 400 0.75 -7.17 13.23
N GLN A 401 -0.36 -6.62 13.73
CA GLN A 401 -1.20 -7.27 14.75
C GLN A 401 -2.66 -7.19 14.33
N ARG A 402 -3.51 -8.05 14.92
CA ARG A 402 -4.96 -7.95 14.75
C ARG A 402 -5.45 -6.57 15.16
N GLY A 403 -6.27 -5.96 14.32
CA GLY A 403 -6.71 -4.57 14.46
C GLY A 403 -5.95 -3.57 13.61
N ASP A 404 -4.75 -3.88 13.13
CA ASP A 404 -4.03 -3.06 12.15
C ASP A 404 -4.65 -3.12 10.74
N SER A 405 -5.57 -4.05 10.53
CA SER A 405 -6.32 -4.26 9.28
C SER A 405 -6.87 -2.95 8.74
N GLY A 406 -6.64 -2.69 7.45
CA GLY A 406 -7.04 -1.47 6.77
C GLY A 406 -6.13 -0.27 6.99
N GLY A 407 -5.22 -0.32 7.96
CA GLY A 407 -4.26 0.75 8.22
C GLY A 407 -3.33 1.00 7.02
N PRO A 408 -2.85 2.26 6.86
CA PRO A 408 -2.07 2.64 5.69
C PRO A 408 -0.66 2.06 5.70
N ILE A 409 -0.21 1.66 4.52
CA ILE A 409 1.19 1.35 4.20
C ILE A 409 1.69 2.45 3.28
N VAL A 410 2.85 3.02 3.58
CA VAL A 410 3.42 4.16 2.87
C VAL A 410 4.86 3.89 2.43
N ALA A 411 5.28 4.51 1.32
CA ALA A 411 6.68 4.62 0.91
C ALA A 411 7.03 6.11 0.82
N GLY A 412 7.90 6.59 1.70
CA GLY A 412 8.12 8.02 1.88
C GLY A 412 6.82 8.72 2.27
N THR A 413 6.41 9.70 1.47
CA THR A 413 5.14 10.46 1.61
C THR A 413 4.02 9.93 0.71
N LYS A 414 4.21 8.77 0.05
CA LYS A 414 3.25 8.22 -0.90
C LYS A 414 2.41 7.10 -0.29
N ALA A 415 1.12 7.10 -0.57
CA ALA A 415 0.25 5.97 -0.28
C ALA A 415 0.65 4.78 -1.16
N LEU A 416 0.93 3.64 -0.54
CA LEU A 416 1.35 2.42 -1.22
C LEU A 416 0.28 1.33 -1.15
N GLY A 417 -0.32 1.13 0.01
CA GLY A 417 -1.30 0.06 0.19
C GLY A 417 -1.98 0.09 1.55
N LEU A 418 -2.76 -0.94 1.82
CA LEU A 418 -3.52 -1.16 3.04
C LEU A 418 -3.05 -2.45 3.70
N SER A 419 -2.97 -2.47 5.02
CA SER A 419 -2.70 -3.68 5.80
C SER A 419 -3.86 -4.67 5.66
N SER A 420 -3.58 -5.90 5.19
CA SER A 420 -4.60 -6.92 4.93
C SER A 420 -4.49 -8.10 5.90
N ALA A 421 -3.40 -8.85 5.84
CA ALA A 421 -3.23 -10.06 6.63
C ALA A 421 -1.83 -10.13 7.23
N ILE A 422 -1.69 -10.92 8.29
CA ILE A 422 -0.42 -11.19 8.96
C ILE A 422 -0.10 -12.67 8.90
N VAL A 423 1.19 -13.00 8.84
CA VAL A 423 1.65 -14.37 9.07
C VAL A 423 2.01 -14.47 10.54
N THR A 424 1.23 -15.26 11.29
CA THR A 424 1.51 -15.57 12.67
C THR A 424 2.29 -16.87 12.73
N GLU A 425 3.51 -16.85 13.29
CA GLU A 425 4.12 -18.10 13.74
C GLU A 425 3.26 -18.68 14.85
N SER A 426 3.27 -20.01 14.99
CA SER A 426 2.35 -20.82 15.80
C SER A 426 2.39 -20.56 17.33
N SER A 427 2.96 -19.47 17.77
CA SER A 427 2.98 -19.07 19.18
C SER A 427 1.83 -18.09 19.48
N PRO A 428 0.96 -18.40 20.44
CA PRO A 428 -0.09 -17.48 20.88
C PRO A 428 0.44 -16.18 21.49
N PHE A 429 1.75 -16.04 21.66
CA PHE A 429 2.42 -14.88 22.20
C PHE A 429 3.24 -14.10 21.16
N ASP A 430 3.40 -14.63 19.94
CA ASP A 430 4.11 -13.94 18.88
C ASP A 430 3.11 -13.21 17.99
N LEU A 431 2.83 -11.98 18.38
CA LEU A 431 1.75 -11.13 17.86
C LEU A 431 2.07 -10.51 16.49
N GLY A 432 2.71 -11.25 15.57
CA GLY A 432 3.00 -10.75 14.21
C GLY A 432 4.18 -9.77 14.13
N CYS A 433 4.86 -9.55 15.24
CA CYS A 433 6.06 -8.70 15.34
C CYS A 433 7.29 -9.49 15.81
N GLY A 434 7.27 -10.83 15.63
CA GLY A 434 8.34 -11.73 16.06
C GLY A 434 9.57 -11.72 15.17
N HIS A 435 10.33 -12.82 15.20
CA HIS A 435 11.61 -12.93 14.49
C HIS A 435 11.52 -12.77 12.95
N VAL A 436 10.35 -13.01 12.37
CA VAL A 436 10.08 -12.83 10.94
C VAL A 436 8.73 -12.12 10.79
N PRO A 437 8.69 -10.79 11.01
CA PRO A 437 7.46 -10.04 10.77
C PRO A 437 7.10 -10.12 9.28
N LEU A 438 5.88 -10.56 8.98
CA LEU A 438 5.40 -10.66 7.61
C LEU A 438 3.95 -10.18 7.52
N LEU A 439 3.75 -9.08 6.79
CA LEU A 439 2.46 -8.48 6.55
C LEU A 439 2.12 -8.54 5.07
N LEU A 440 0.88 -8.89 4.79
CA LEU A 440 0.29 -8.86 3.46
C LEU A 440 -0.41 -7.52 3.25
N GLY A 441 -0.10 -6.85 2.14
CA GLY A 441 -0.69 -5.55 1.79
C GLY A 441 -1.47 -5.59 0.49
N GLN A 442 -2.62 -4.90 0.45
CA GLN A 442 -3.38 -4.63 -0.76
C GLN A 442 -2.84 -3.34 -1.38
N PRO A 443 -2.29 -3.33 -2.63
CA PRO A 443 -1.85 -2.11 -3.28
C PRO A 443 -2.98 -1.09 -3.44
N ILE A 444 -2.70 0.17 -3.15
CA ILE A 444 -3.69 1.24 -3.28
C ILE A 444 -4.08 1.51 -4.73
N SER A 445 -3.17 1.30 -5.66
CA SER A 445 -3.43 1.41 -7.10
C SER A 445 -4.54 0.48 -7.58
N THR A 446 -4.62 -0.73 -7.01
CA THR A 446 -5.72 -1.67 -7.30
C THR A 446 -7.07 -1.07 -6.91
N VAL A 447 -7.15 -0.45 -5.74
CA VAL A 447 -8.37 0.18 -5.25
C VAL A 447 -8.79 1.34 -6.16
N LEU A 448 -7.83 2.18 -6.54
CA LEU A 448 -8.09 3.34 -7.41
C LEU A 448 -8.49 2.92 -8.84
N GLN A 449 -7.90 1.86 -9.37
CA GLN A 449 -8.25 1.31 -10.69
C GLN A 449 -9.66 0.73 -10.73
N ASP A 450 -10.07 0.05 -9.66
CA ASP A 450 -11.42 -0.55 -9.57
C ASP A 450 -12.51 0.49 -9.34
N ASN A 451 -12.16 1.68 -8.83
CA ASN A 451 -13.09 2.74 -8.48
C ASN A 451 -12.74 4.05 -9.19
N PRO A 452 -13.04 4.17 -10.50
CA PRO A 452 -12.74 5.38 -11.27
C PRO A 452 -13.38 6.63 -10.63
N GLY A 453 -12.57 7.69 -10.45
CA GLY A 453 -12.99 8.93 -9.79
C GLY A 453 -12.71 8.97 -8.29
N LEU A 454 -12.35 7.84 -7.66
CA LEU A 454 -11.83 7.84 -6.31
C LEU A 454 -10.42 8.45 -6.28
N THR A 455 -10.19 9.43 -5.41
CA THR A 455 -8.91 10.11 -5.27
C THR A 455 -8.50 10.21 -3.80
N ILE A 456 -7.26 9.80 -3.49
CA ILE A 456 -6.68 10.01 -2.16
C ILE A 456 -6.45 11.50 -1.95
N ARG A 457 -6.71 11.98 -0.74
CA ARG A 457 -6.39 13.36 -0.37
C ARG A 457 -4.88 13.54 -0.26
N THR A 458 -4.38 14.61 -0.88
CA THR A 458 -2.94 14.94 -0.96
C THR A 458 -2.63 16.36 -0.49
N ASN A 459 -3.63 17.09 -0.03
CA ASN A 459 -3.55 18.51 0.39
C ASN A 459 -4.46 18.79 1.58
#